data_c9c2d5caad846b4bdcca5768611e3064
#
_entry.id   c9c2d5caad846b4bdcca5768611e3064
#
_cell.length_a   1.000
_cell.length_b   1.000
_cell.length_c   1.000
_cell.angle_alpha   90.00
_cell.angle_beta   90.00
_cell.angle_gamma   90.00
#
_symmetry.space_group_name_H-M   'P 1'
#
loop_
_entity.id
_entity.type
_entity.pdbx_description
1 polymer ?
#
loop_
_entity_poly.entity_id
_entity_poly.type
_entity_poly.pdbx_seq_one_letter_code
_entity_poly.pdbx_strand_id
1 'polypeptide(L)'
;SRFDLDRWVEPFVFSTPVAALSAEGGSSTLAARVEAARAETRDIVAKVWPYVLVGVGIGALIHGWVPADFFARYAGADNPVSVLVATLAGVPLYANAAGVIPLAEALWAKGVALGTVMAFMMSVVALSIPSLVMLRRVLRMPLLVLFTAIITVGIVAVGLLLNLVT
;
A
#
# COMPACT_ATOMS: atom_id res chain seq x y z
N SER A 1 -26.89 8.47 -14.49
CA SER A 1 -25.61 9.07 -14.06
C SER A 1 -24.62 9.00 -15.21
N ARG A 2 -23.78 10.03 -15.39
CA ARG A 2 -22.91 10.18 -16.58
C ARG A 2 -21.71 9.22 -16.61
N PHE A 3 -21.50 8.45 -15.57
CA PHE A 3 -20.42 7.46 -15.50
C PHE A 3 -21.01 6.15 -15.00
N ASP A 4 -21.07 5.19 -15.91
CA ASP A 4 -21.53 3.82 -15.63
C ASP A 4 -20.35 3.05 -14.97
N LEU A 5 -20.04 3.39 -13.73
CA LEU A 5 -18.92 2.84 -12.97
C LEU A 5 -19.15 1.38 -12.55
N ASP A 6 -20.41 0.93 -12.59
CA ASP A 6 -20.80 -0.44 -12.20
C ASP A 6 -20.15 -1.49 -13.12
N ARG A 7 -19.82 -1.10 -14.36
CA ARG A 7 -19.10 -1.96 -15.31
C ARG A 7 -17.66 -2.26 -14.92
N TRP A 8 -17.09 -1.48 -14.01
CA TRP A 8 -15.66 -1.49 -13.67
C TRP A 8 -15.38 -2.13 -12.31
N VAL A 9 -16.44 -2.54 -11.61
CA VAL A 9 -16.40 -3.29 -10.36
C VAL A 9 -16.69 -4.76 -10.65
N GLU A 10 -16.04 -5.67 -9.92
CA GLU A 10 -16.29 -7.11 -10.08
C GLU A 10 -17.72 -7.45 -9.62
N PRO A 11 -18.46 -8.28 -10.39
CA PRO A 11 -19.87 -8.59 -10.12
C PRO A 11 -20.13 -9.18 -8.72
N PHE A 12 -19.13 -9.85 -8.13
CA PHE A 12 -19.30 -10.48 -6.82
C PHE A 12 -19.52 -9.45 -5.70
N VAL A 13 -19.07 -8.19 -5.88
CA VAL A 13 -19.28 -7.12 -4.91
C VAL A 13 -20.76 -6.81 -4.76
N PHE A 14 -21.53 -6.93 -5.85
CA PHE A 14 -22.99 -6.74 -5.86
C PHE A 14 -23.77 -8.01 -5.53
N SER A 15 -23.10 -9.19 -5.63
CA SER A 15 -23.73 -10.49 -5.42
C SER A 15 -23.56 -11.05 -4.02
N THR A 16 -22.86 -10.32 -3.13
CA THR A 16 -22.84 -10.69 -1.72
C THR A 16 -24.12 -10.13 -1.08
N PRO A 17 -25.23 -10.87 -1.00
CA PRO A 17 -26.41 -10.35 -0.36
C PRO A 17 -26.08 -10.21 1.12
N VAL A 18 -26.25 -9.01 1.65
CA VAL A 18 -26.30 -8.82 3.12
C VAL A 18 -27.29 -9.82 3.74
N ALA A 19 -28.28 -10.24 2.98
CA ALA A 19 -29.18 -11.33 3.29
C ALA A 19 -28.51 -12.71 3.45
N ALA A 20 -27.41 -13.02 2.75
CA ALA A 20 -26.68 -14.28 2.95
C ALA A 20 -25.95 -14.32 4.28
N LEU A 21 -25.41 -13.19 4.72
CA LEU A 21 -24.83 -13.05 6.06
C LEU A 21 -25.91 -13.13 7.17
N SER A 22 -27.15 -12.75 6.83
CA SER A 22 -28.31 -12.85 7.74
C SER A 22 -28.99 -14.22 7.68
N ALA A 23 -28.90 -14.94 6.56
CA ALA A 23 -29.49 -16.28 6.39
C ALA A 23 -28.62 -17.39 7.02
N GLU A 24 -27.30 -17.20 7.12
CA GLU A 24 -26.43 -18.08 7.92
C GLU A 24 -26.50 -17.79 9.44
N GLY A 25 -27.29 -16.81 9.86
CA GLY A 25 -27.66 -16.53 11.25
C GLY A 25 -28.54 -17.61 11.93
N GLY A 26 -28.95 -18.65 11.19
CA GLY A 26 -29.59 -19.85 11.72
C GLY A 26 -28.57 -20.78 12.36
N SER A 27 -28.41 -20.71 13.69
CA SER A 27 -27.83 -21.76 14.56
C SER A 27 -26.46 -22.35 14.17
N SER A 28 -25.55 -21.55 13.60
CA SER A 28 -24.17 -22.00 13.51
C SER A 28 -23.57 -21.99 14.92
N THR A 29 -23.20 -23.17 15.43
CA THR A 29 -22.56 -23.31 16.74
C THR A 29 -21.30 -22.42 16.78
N LEU A 30 -20.98 -21.88 17.97
CA LEU A 30 -19.76 -21.09 18.17
C LEU A 30 -18.52 -21.79 17.58
N ALA A 31 -18.48 -23.13 17.65
CA ALA A 31 -17.41 -23.94 17.06
C ALA A 31 -17.31 -23.77 15.54
N ALA A 32 -18.43 -23.82 14.80
CA ALA A 32 -18.43 -23.63 13.35
C ALA A 32 -18.02 -22.21 12.94
N ARG A 33 -18.43 -21.20 13.70
CA ARG A 33 -18.00 -19.81 13.47
C ARG A 33 -16.52 -19.59 13.70
N VAL A 34 -15.96 -20.20 14.75
CA VAL A 34 -14.52 -20.15 15.04
C VAL A 34 -13.72 -20.89 13.97
N GLU A 35 -14.21 -22.03 13.48
CA GLU A 35 -13.54 -22.79 12.43
C GLU A 35 -13.55 -22.03 11.10
N ALA A 36 -14.65 -21.42 10.70
CA ALA A 36 -14.73 -20.55 9.52
C ALA A 36 -13.79 -19.35 9.65
N ALA A 37 -13.76 -18.68 10.82
CA ALA A 37 -12.86 -17.56 11.05
C ALA A 37 -11.39 -17.97 11.00
N ARG A 38 -11.03 -19.15 11.51
CA ARG A 38 -9.67 -19.69 11.42
C ARG A 38 -9.27 -20.02 9.99
N ALA A 39 -10.17 -20.62 9.20
CA ALA A 39 -9.91 -20.93 7.80
C ALA A 39 -9.67 -19.64 6.99
N GLU A 40 -10.53 -18.63 7.16
CA GLU A 40 -10.39 -17.32 6.53
C GLU A 40 -9.09 -16.62 6.93
N THR A 41 -8.79 -16.60 8.23
CA THR A 41 -7.55 -16.00 8.74
C THR A 41 -6.31 -16.68 8.16
N ARG A 42 -6.30 -18.02 8.13
CA ARG A 42 -5.19 -18.78 7.56
C ARG A 42 -5.01 -18.48 6.07
N ASP A 43 -6.09 -18.37 5.32
CA ASP A 43 -6.07 -18.06 3.90
C ASP A 43 -5.52 -16.66 3.61
N ILE A 44 -5.95 -15.67 4.41
CA ILE A 44 -5.45 -14.30 4.31
C ILE A 44 -3.97 -14.26 4.67
N VAL A 45 -3.57 -14.84 5.79
CA VAL A 45 -2.16 -14.89 6.24
C VAL A 45 -1.29 -15.58 5.19
N ALA A 46 -1.70 -16.73 4.66
CA ALA A 46 -0.94 -17.46 3.65
C ALA A 46 -0.74 -16.64 2.36
N LYS A 47 -1.72 -15.81 1.99
CA LYS A 47 -1.64 -14.95 0.80
C LYS A 47 -0.79 -13.70 1.02
N VAL A 48 -0.76 -13.16 2.23
CA VAL A 48 -0.05 -11.90 2.54
C VAL A 48 1.40 -12.16 2.99
N TRP A 49 1.64 -13.29 3.69
CA TRP A 49 2.94 -13.61 4.27
C TRP A 49 4.14 -13.51 3.32
N PRO A 50 4.10 -14.07 2.08
CA PRO A 50 5.24 -13.97 1.18
C PRO A 50 5.57 -12.51 0.81
N TYR A 51 4.58 -11.64 0.67
CA TYR A 51 4.80 -10.22 0.39
C TYR A 51 5.40 -9.49 1.58
N VAL A 52 4.99 -9.85 2.80
CA VAL A 52 5.58 -9.31 4.03
C VAL A 52 7.06 -9.72 4.12
N LEU A 53 7.39 -10.99 3.88
CA LEU A 53 8.79 -11.46 3.89
C LEU A 53 9.65 -10.73 2.86
N VAL A 54 9.15 -10.57 1.64
CA VAL A 54 9.86 -9.83 0.58
C VAL A 54 10.04 -8.37 0.99
N GLY A 55 8.99 -7.71 1.49
CA GLY A 55 9.07 -6.32 1.94
C GLY A 55 10.06 -6.12 3.10
N VAL A 56 10.01 -6.98 4.11
CA VAL A 56 10.95 -6.96 5.25
C VAL A 56 12.37 -7.26 4.77
N GLY A 57 12.54 -8.24 3.86
CA GLY A 57 13.85 -8.59 3.30
C GLY A 57 14.47 -7.42 2.53
N ILE A 58 13.70 -6.76 1.66
CA ILE A 58 14.16 -5.56 0.94
C ILE A 58 14.46 -4.43 1.93
N GLY A 59 13.60 -4.20 2.92
CA GLY A 59 13.84 -3.20 3.96
C GLY A 59 15.14 -3.46 4.74
N ALA A 60 15.40 -4.69 5.13
CA ALA A 60 16.63 -5.09 5.81
C ALA A 60 17.88 -4.89 4.93
N LEU A 61 17.80 -5.22 3.64
CA LEU A 61 18.89 -4.99 2.68
C LEU A 61 19.18 -3.50 2.53
N ILE A 62 18.15 -2.67 2.37
CA ILE A 62 18.30 -1.21 2.28
C ILE A 62 18.92 -0.65 3.56
N HIS A 63 18.46 -1.11 4.71
CA HIS A 63 18.94 -0.62 6.00
C HIS A 63 20.39 -1.03 6.29
N GLY A 64 20.77 -2.25 5.91
CA GLY A 64 22.10 -2.80 6.21
C GLY A 64 23.17 -2.49 5.15
N TRP A 65 22.79 -2.32 3.87
CA TRP A 65 23.76 -2.25 2.77
C TRP A 65 23.81 -0.89 2.07
N VAL A 66 22.78 -0.06 2.18
CA VAL A 66 22.77 1.24 1.49
C VAL A 66 23.39 2.32 2.38
N PRO A 67 24.53 2.93 1.99
CA PRO A 67 25.16 4.01 2.74
C PRO A 67 24.20 5.21 2.88
N ALA A 68 24.32 5.93 4.00
CA ALA A 68 23.54 7.14 4.24
C ALA A 68 23.72 8.19 3.13
N ASP A 69 24.96 8.32 2.63
CA ASP A 69 25.32 9.27 1.58
C ASP A 69 24.62 8.99 0.23
N PHE A 70 24.23 7.74 -0.01
CA PHE A 70 23.46 7.39 -1.21
C PHE A 70 22.10 8.09 -1.20
N PHE A 71 21.42 8.05 -0.08
CA PHE A 71 20.12 8.71 0.05
C PHE A 71 20.21 10.23 -0.01
N ALA A 72 21.20 10.83 0.65
CA ALA A 72 21.41 12.27 0.58
C ALA A 72 21.71 12.74 -0.85
N ARG A 73 22.47 11.94 -1.62
CA ARG A 73 22.88 12.27 -3.00
C ARG A 73 21.76 12.12 -4.02
N TYR A 74 20.91 11.10 -3.87
CA TYR A 74 19.87 10.77 -4.86
C TYR A 74 18.46 11.17 -4.41
N ALA A 75 18.25 11.41 -3.12
CA ALA A 75 16.96 11.71 -2.52
C ALA A 75 16.91 13.09 -1.83
N GLY A 76 17.90 13.96 -2.08
CA GLY A 76 17.92 15.34 -1.58
C GLY A 76 16.86 16.24 -2.22
N ALA A 77 16.60 17.41 -1.61
CA ALA A 77 15.55 18.35 -2.04
C ALA A 77 15.75 18.90 -3.47
N ASP A 78 17.00 19.05 -3.88
CA ASP A 78 17.35 19.62 -5.19
C ASP A 78 17.06 18.68 -6.38
N ASN A 79 16.71 17.42 -6.10
CA ASN A 79 16.45 16.45 -7.15
C ASN A 79 14.97 16.07 -7.23
N PRO A 80 14.19 16.60 -8.20
CA PRO A 80 12.77 16.25 -8.34
C PRO A 80 12.54 14.77 -8.65
N VAL A 81 13.54 14.07 -9.15
CA VAL A 81 13.49 12.62 -9.41
C VAL A 81 13.47 11.83 -8.09
N SER A 82 13.98 12.41 -7.00
CA SER A 82 14.00 11.78 -5.68
C SER A 82 12.60 11.36 -5.19
N VAL A 83 11.61 12.22 -5.40
CA VAL A 83 10.20 11.96 -5.04
C VAL A 83 9.64 10.76 -5.81
N LEU A 84 9.95 10.69 -7.11
CA LEU A 84 9.50 9.57 -7.95
C LEU A 84 10.18 8.25 -7.54
N VAL A 85 11.49 8.29 -7.31
CA VAL A 85 12.25 7.12 -6.85
C VAL A 85 11.75 6.64 -5.49
N ALA A 86 11.50 7.55 -4.53
CA ALA A 86 10.96 7.23 -3.22
C ALA A 86 9.56 6.62 -3.32
N THR A 87 8.70 7.18 -4.19
CA THR A 87 7.36 6.64 -4.45
C THR A 87 7.44 5.21 -4.98
N LEU A 88 8.31 4.95 -5.96
CA LEU A 88 8.50 3.61 -6.52
C LEU A 88 9.11 2.63 -5.50
N ALA A 89 10.05 3.10 -4.68
CA ALA A 89 10.68 2.29 -3.63
C ALA A 89 9.69 1.88 -2.52
N GLY A 90 8.64 2.66 -2.30
CA GLY A 90 7.58 2.33 -1.35
C GLY A 90 6.65 1.22 -1.82
N VAL A 91 6.46 1.04 -3.14
CA VAL A 91 5.49 0.07 -3.71
C VAL A 91 5.72 -1.38 -3.25
N PRO A 92 6.95 -1.94 -3.24
CA PRO A 92 7.17 -3.31 -2.79
C PRO A 92 7.04 -3.50 -1.28
N LEU A 93 7.06 -2.42 -0.52
CA LEU A 93 6.99 -2.48 0.93
C LEU A 93 5.53 -2.57 1.39
N TYR A 94 5.31 -3.31 2.47
CA TYR A 94 4.00 -3.41 3.09
C TYR A 94 4.14 -3.10 4.59
N ALA A 95 3.61 -1.95 4.98
CA ALA A 95 3.54 -1.58 6.38
C ALA A 95 2.32 -0.67 6.62
N ASN A 96 1.85 -0.64 7.86
CA ASN A 96 0.90 0.38 8.28
C ASN A 96 1.63 1.71 8.53
N ALA A 97 0.88 2.80 8.64
CA ALA A 97 1.45 4.13 8.87
C ALA A 97 2.39 4.17 10.10
N ALA A 98 2.03 3.50 11.20
CA ALA A 98 2.84 3.44 12.41
C ALA A 98 4.16 2.68 12.19
N GLY A 99 4.15 1.61 11.39
CA GLY A 99 5.36 0.83 11.08
C GLY A 99 6.35 1.56 10.17
N VAL A 100 5.89 2.55 9.40
CA VAL A 100 6.75 3.34 8.49
C VAL A 100 7.41 4.53 9.20
N ILE A 101 6.88 5.01 10.31
CA ILE A 101 7.41 6.17 11.04
C ILE A 101 8.90 6.04 11.37
N PRO A 102 9.40 4.95 11.98
CA PRO A 102 10.83 4.82 12.30
C PRO A 102 11.73 4.86 11.06
N LEU A 103 11.23 4.32 9.93
CA LEU A 103 11.97 4.36 8.66
C LEU A 103 11.98 5.78 8.08
N ALA A 104 10.86 6.50 8.17
CA ALA A 104 10.76 7.89 7.75
C ALA A 104 11.71 8.80 8.56
N GLU A 105 11.75 8.62 9.88
CA GLU A 105 12.69 9.33 10.77
C GLU A 105 14.16 9.03 10.40
N ALA A 106 14.50 7.77 10.13
CA ALA A 106 15.83 7.38 9.72
C ALA A 106 16.24 7.99 8.38
N LEU A 107 15.33 8.07 7.40
CA LEU A 107 15.57 8.70 6.11
C LEU A 107 15.76 10.21 6.27
N TRP A 108 14.91 10.86 7.06
CA TRP A 108 15.02 12.30 7.34
C TRP A 108 16.31 12.65 8.08
N ALA A 109 16.68 11.87 9.09
CA ALA A 109 17.96 12.01 9.80
C ALA A 109 19.18 11.85 8.87
N LYS A 110 19.04 11.15 7.74
CA LYS A 110 20.05 10.98 6.70
C LYS A 110 20.03 12.11 5.65
N GLY A 111 19.25 13.17 5.85
CA GLY A 111 19.19 14.32 4.95
C GLY A 111 18.28 14.15 3.73
N VAL A 112 17.39 13.16 3.73
CA VAL A 112 16.36 13.05 2.70
C VAL A 112 15.34 14.18 2.88
N ALA A 113 14.98 14.85 1.79
CA ALA A 113 14.02 15.95 1.82
C ALA A 113 12.64 15.50 2.35
N LEU A 114 11.98 16.36 3.10
CA LEU A 114 10.71 16.06 3.77
C LEU A 114 9.63 15.56 2.80
N GLY A 115 9.47 16.23 1.65
CA GLY A 115 8.50 15.82 0.65
C GLY A 115 8.81 14.44 0.05
N THR A 116 10.09 14.09 -0.09
CA THR A 116 10.53 12.77 -0.53
C THR A 116 10.20 11.69 0.50
N VAL A 117 10.43 11.97 1.79
CA VAL A 117 10.07 11.07 2.90
C VAL A 117 8.54 10.87 2.97
N MET A 118 7.77 11.96 2.84
CA MET A 118 6.31 11.89 2.85
C MET A 118 5.76 11.12 1.65
N ALA A 119 6.33 11.33 0.45
CA ALA A 119 5.96 10.56 -0.74
C ALA A 119 6.22 9.06 -0.57
N PHE A 120 7.37 8.70 0.02
CA PHE A 120 7.68 7.33 0.38
C PHE A 120 6.65 6.73 1.35
N MET A 121 6.35 7.42 2.45
CA MET A 121 5.35 6.96 3.44
C MET A 121 3.97 6.76 2.81
N MET A 122 3.51 7.73 2.03
CA MET A 122 2.22 7.64 1.34
C MET A 122 2.19 6.47 0.35
N SER A 123 3.30 6.23 -0.37
CA SER A 123 3.42 5.11 -1.31
C SER A 123 3.35 3.76 -0.62
N VAL A 124 4.09 3.57 0.48
CA VAL A 124 4.07 2.32 1.26
C VAL A 124 2.65 1.97 1.73
N VAL A 125 1.88 2.97 2.15
CA VAL A 125 0.52 2.75 2.66
C VAL A 125 -0.50 2.57 1.52
N ALA A 126 -0.43 3.40 0.48
CA ALA A 126 -1.48 3.48 -0.54
C ALA A 126 -1.22 2.62 -1.78
N LEU A 127 0.06 2.43 -2.17
CA LEU A 127 0.46 1.77 -3.41
C LEU A 127 1.13 0.42 -3.20
N SER A 128 1.15 -0.11 -1.98
CA SER A 128 1.80 -1.40 -1.71
C SER A 128 1.22 -2.54 -2.54
N ILE A 129 2.08 -3.45 -3.00
CA ILE A 129 1.68 -4.60 -3.82
C ILE A 129 0.54 -5.40 -3.16
N PRO A 130 0.57 -5.74 -1.86
CA PRO A 130 -0.54 -6.45 -1.24
C PRO A 130 -1.86 -5.67 -1.28
N SER A 131 -1.83 -4.33 -1.07
CA SER A 131 -3.02 -3.48 -1.17
C SER A 131 -3.61 -3.51 -2.58
N LEU A 132 -2.76 -3.39 -3.61
CA LEU A 132 -3.20 -3.46 -5.02
C LEU A 132 -3.75 -4.84 -5.39
N VAL A 133 -3.16 -5.92 -4.87
CA VAL A 133 -3.67 -7.30 -5.07
C VAL A 133 -5.04 -7.47 -4.41
N MET A 134 -5.26 -6.90 -3.22
CA MET A 134 -6.58 -6.93 -2.57
C MET A 134 -7.60 -6.09 -3.35
N LEU A 135 -7.23 -4.89 -3.81
CA LEU A 135 -8.10 -4.06 -4.63
C LEU A 135 -8.48 -4.73 -5.95
N ARG A 136 -7.57 -5.48 -6.56
CA ARG A 136 -7.86 -6.21 -7.81
C ARG A 136 -8.99 -7.22 -7.68
N ARG A 137 -9.27 -7.72 -6.49
CA ARG A 137 -10.41 -8.62 -6.26
C ARG A 137 -11.75 -7.91 -6.33
N VAL A 138 -11.76 -6.60 -6.14
CA VAL A 138 -12.96 -5.75 -6.14
C VAL A 138 -13.06 -4.94 -7.41
N LEU A 139 -11.92 -4.44 -7.92
CA LEU A 139 -11.84 -3.54 -9.06
C LEU A 139 -11.32 -4.27 -10.30
N ARG A 140 -11.94 -4.02 -11.45
CA ARG A 140 -11.42 -4.46 -12.74
C ARG A 140 -10.14 -3.71 -13.10
N MET A 141 -9.27 -4.35 -13.90
CA MET A 141 -7.95 -3.79 -14.26
C MET A 141 -7.97 -2.34 -14.72
N PRO A 142 -8.88 -1.88 -15.60
CA PRO A 142 -8.87 -0.48 -16.04
C PRO A 142 -9.08 0.51 -14.88
N LEU A 143 -9.98 0.19 -13.96
CA LEU A 143 -10.26 1.04 -12.81
C LEU A 143 -9.10 1.01 -11.79
N LEU A 144 -8.48 -0.16 -11.59
CA LEU A 144 -7.31 -0.31 -10.74
C LEU A 144 -6.13 0.50 -11.27
N VAL A 145 -5.88 0.46 -12.57
CA VAL A 145 -4.81 1.25 -13.22
C VAL A 145 -5.09 2.75 -13.09
N LEU A 146 -6.34 3.18 -13.35
CA LEU A 146 -6.73 4.57 -13.19
C LEU A 146 -6.56 5.05 -11.74
N PHE A 147 -7.02 4.26 -10.78
CA PHE A 147 -6.87 4.53 -9.34
C PHE A 147 -5.39 4.68 -8.97
N THR A 148 -4.56 3.69 -9.35
CA THR A 148 -3.13 3.70 -9.07
C THR A 148 -2.45 4.91 -9.69
N ALA A 149 -2.79 5.26 -10.94
CA ALA A 149 -2.24 6.43 -11.62
C ALA A 149 -2.60 7.74 -10.91
N ILE A 150 -3.87 7.93 -10.53
CA ILE A 150 -4.32 9.13 -9.82
C ILE A 150 -3.60 9.26 -8.47
N ILE A 151 -3.53 8.17 -7.69
CA ILE A 151 -2.84 8.18 -6.40
C ILE A 151 -1.34 8.47 -6.57
N THR A 152 -0.68 7.86 -7.54
CA THR A 152 0.75 8.08 -7.82
C THR A 152 1.00 9.55 -8.19
N VAL A 153 0.20 10.12 -9.08
CA VAL A 153 0.31 11.53 -9.46
C VAL A 153 0.08 12.44 -8.25
N GLY A 154 -0.93 12.14 -7.42
CA GLY A 154 -1.20 12.88 -6.19
C GLY A 154 -0.03 12.84 -5.20
N ILE A 155 0.55 11.67 -4.96
CA ILE A 155 1.72 11.49 -4.08
C ILE A 155 2.92 12.28 -4.60
N VAL A 156 3.23 12.16 -5.89
CA VAL A 156 4.34 12.88 -6.50
C VAL A 156 4.12 14.39 -6.45
N ALA A 157 2.91 14.87 -6.75
CA ALA A 157 2.59 16.28 -6.68
C ALA A 157 2.75 16.85 -5.26
N VAL A 158 2.22 16.16 -4.25
CA VAL A 158 2.36 16.57 -2.84
C VAL A 158 3.82 16.53 -2.40
N GLY A 159 4.56 15.47 -2.77
CA GLY A 159 5.98 15.36 -2.44
C GLY A 159 6.81 16.50 -3.04
N LEU A 160 6.58 16.84 -4.32
CA LEU A 160 7.26 17.96 -4.98
C LEU A 160 6.90 19.30 -4.36
N LEU A 161 5.60 19.53 -4.06
CA LEU A 161 5.16 20.77 -3.42
C LEU A 161 5.80 20.94 -2.04
N LEU A 162 5.89 19.89 -1.25
CA LEU A 162 6.55 19.94 0.06
C LEU A 162 8.04 20.24 -0.08
N ASN A 163 8.74 19.64 -1.06
CA ASN A 163 10.16 19.94 -1.28
C ASN A 163 10.40 21.37 -1.80
N LEU A 164 9.40 22.02 -2.40
CA LEU A 164 9.51 23.43 -2.81
C LEU A 164 9.30 24.42 -1.65
N VAL A 165 8.62 23.99 -0.59
CA VAL A 165 8.26 24.86 0.55
C VAL A 165 9.23 24.67 1.71
N THR A 166 9.92 23.54 1.79
CA THR A 166 10.86 23.17 2.85
C THR A 166 12.30 23.23 2.41
#